data_14ca80aaf238a8b48c916d81772e56d3
#
_entry.id   14ca80aaf238a8b48c916d81772e56d3
#
_cell.length_a   1.000
_cell.length_b   1.000
_cell.length_c   1.000
_cell.angle_alpha   90.00
_cell.angle_beta   90.00
_cell.angle_gamma   90.00
#
_symmetry.space_group_name_H-M   'P 1'
#
loop_
_entity.id
_entity.type
_entity.pdbx_description
1 polymer ?
#
loop_
_entity_poly.entity_id
_entity_poly.type
_entity_poly.pdbx_seq_one_letter_code
_entity_poly.pdbx_strand_id
1 'polypeptide(L)'
;MSLLAAIIRPFWLPGLHSVSGRAVSGLGTWFISKPYQAYHPLQPSTTSSRVDRFILSVADSSLLLHAYASDCSRLGMASFETIHSINRIRGLPRSTAWLLVKYYYASYFAAHAILRMLGVSCSNIDGVQSAVINEVIDVYGMANGFKVPSGTFRCSYDPRNREFVCTRQTSDRGGSHQFLWTTFHEEMRRLSTKILSMSGVRKDQQEVSAKIDELCDVLCSNGNPSGGWLSSVRNKVNYQQDLGAWFPYTGVTKSTADKLFDTRTLWNKDALKIPLTSKSSGDPARFLGTCAFIISLARLMILDMSERHPENKSFHKYGTVAFLNLLDH
;
A
#
# COMPACT_ATOMS: atom_id res chain seq x y z
N MET A 1 -0.23 8.18 21.08
CA MET A 1 0.22 6.95 20.39
C MET A 1 -0.99 6.08 20.09
N SER A 2 -1.16 5.57 18.87
CA SER A 2 -2.28 4.68 18.50
C SER A 2 -1.98 3.25 18.93
N LEU A 3 -2.97 2.57 19.53
CA LEU A 3 -2.87 1.15 19.89
C LEU A 3 -2.59 0.30 18.64
N LEU A 4 -3.29 0.58 17.54
CA LEU A 4 -3.13 -0.15 16.29
C LEU A 4 -1.68 -0.07 15.77
N ALA A 5 -1.10 1.14 15.70
CA ALA A 5 0.29 1.31 15.25
C ALA A 5 1.29 0.64 16.19
N ALA A 6 1.07 0.72 17.51
CA ALA A 6 1.94 0.10 18.51
C ALA A 6 1.98 -1.43 18.38
N ILE A 7 0.83 -2.07 18.15
CA ILE A 7 0.74 -3.54 17.99
C ILE A 7 1.33 -3.98 16.64
N ILE A 8 1.23 -3.17 15.57
CA ILE A 8 1.81 -3.50 14.25
C ILE A 8 3.32 -3.26 14.19
N ARG A 9 3.86 -2.37 15.01
CA ARG A 9 5.27 -1.95 15.00
C ARG A 9 6.30 -3.08 14.92
N PRO A 10 6.19 -4.21 15.64
CA PRO A 10 7.17 -5.30 15.56
C PRO A 10 7.30 -5.94 14.17
N PHE A 11 6.35 -5.69 13.29
CA PHE A 11 6.32 -6.25 11.93
C PHE A 11 6.83 -5.30 10.85
N TRP A 12 7.24 -4.09 11.22
CA TRP A 12 7.87 -3.18 10.27
C TRP A 12 9.18 -3.75 9.75
N LEU A 13 9.55 -3.32 8.56
CA LEU A 13 10.86 -3.60 8.00
C LEU A 13 11.93 -3.06 8.96
N PRO A 14 12.77 -3.94 9.55
CA PRO A 14 13.79 -3.53 10.50
C PRO A 14 14.74 -2.47 9.91
N GLY A 15 15.03 -1.43 10.67
CA GLY A 15 15.92 -0.35 10.25
C GLY A 15 15.25 0.75 9.41
N LEU A 16 14.02 0.58 8.94
CA LEU A 16 13.36 1.59 8.12
C LEU A 16 13.18 2.93 8.85
N HIS A 17 12.83 2.89 10.14
CA HIS A 17 12.68 4.08 10.97
C HIS A 17 14.00 4.85 11.19
N SER A 18 15.14 4.16 11.12
CA SER A 18 16.48 4.74 11.38
C SER A 18 17.17 5.34 10.15
N VAL A 19 16.49 5.36 8.99
CA VAL A 19 17.01 6.03 7.79
C VAL A 19 17.10 7.53 8.04
N SER A 20 18.32 8.03 8.29
CA SER A 20 18.58 9.41 8.74
C SER A 20 18.72 10.41 7.59
N GLY A 21 19.13 9.99 6.42
CA GLY A 21 19.32 10.84 5.25
C GLY A 21 18.03 11.23 4.56
N ARG A 22 18.06 12.26 3.70
CA ARG A 22 16.97 12.54 2.78
C ARG A 22 16.93 11.44 1.73
N ALA A 23 15.96 10.55 1.84
CA ALA A 23 15.74 9.51 0.86
C ALA A 23 15.07 10.11 -0.38
N VAL A 24 15.78 10.19 -1.49
CA VAL A 24 15.30 10.79 -2.75
C VAL A 24 15.07 9.77 -3.86
N SER A 25 15.69 8.59 -3.74
CA SER A 25 15.66 7.54 -4.76
C SER A 25 14.86 6.35 -4.26
N GLY A 26 13.88 5.89 -5.04
CA GLY A 26 13.05 4.74 -4.71
C GLY A 26 13.57 3.43 -5.28
N LEU A 27 12.77 2.36 -5.16
CA LEU A 27 13.11 1.01 -5.62
C LEU A 27 13.45 0.95 -7.11
N GLY A 28 12.82 1.78 -7.95
CA GLY A 28 13.15 1.83 -9.37
C GLY A 28 14.63 2.19 -9.63
N THR A 29 15.15 3.19 -8.92
CA THR A 29 16.57 3.58 -9.00
C THR A 29 17.47 2.53 -8.34
N TRP A 30 17.02 1.91 -7.24
CA TRP A 30 17.75 0.83 -6.58
C TRP A 30 18.02 -0.34 -7.53
N PHE A 31 17.06 -0.75 -8.35
CA PHE A 31 17.30 -1.78 -9.37
C PHE A 31 18.41 -1.39 -10.37
N ILE A 32 18.44 -0.13 -10.81
CA ILE A 32 19.40 0.34 -11.81
C ILE A 32 20.81 0.48 -11.21
N SER A 33 20.93 0.83 -9.94
CA SER A 33 22.24 1.06 -9.28
C SER A 33 23.00 -0.21 -8.90
N LYS A 34 22.44 -1.40 -9.15
CA LYS A 34 23.04 -2.73 -8.96
C LYS A 34 23.63 -3.01 -7.56
N PRO A 35 22.98 -2.63 -6.44
CA PRO A 35 23.53 -2.87 -5.10
C PRO A 35 23.18 -4.27 -4.60
N TYR A 36 23.11 -5.25 -5.48
CA TYR A 36 22.71 -6.63 -5.23
C TYR A 36 23.54 -7.61 -6.05
N GLN A 37 23.50 -8.85 -5.64
CA GLN A 37 24.16 -10.01 -6.25
C GLN A 37 23.12 -11.07 -6.62
N ALA A 38 23.47 -12.03 -7.47
CA ALA A 38 22.60 -13.10 -7.88
C ALA A 38 23.27 -14.45 -7.58
N TYR A 39 22.78 -15.17 -6.58
CA TYR A 39 23.27 -16.50 -6.20
C TYR A 39 22.26 -17.61 -6.42
N HIS A 40 21.06 -17.25 -6.88
CA HIS A 40 19.99 -18.20 -7.15
C HIS A 40 19.79 -18.34 -8.66
N PRO A 41 19.98 -19.56 -9.23
CA PRO A 41 19.79 -19.77 -10.65
C PRO A 41 18.34 -19.49 -11.05
N LEU A 42 18.15 -18.86 -12.21
CA LEU A 42 16.83 -18.66 -12.78
C LEU A 42 16.20 -20.01 -13.10
N GLN A 43 14.93 -20.13 -12.78
CA GLN A 43 14.12 -21.30 -13.08
C GLN A 43 12.83 -20.88 -13.77
N PRO A 44 12.39 -21.59 -14.81
CA PRO A 44 11.09 -21.34 -15.41
C PRO A 44 9.97 -21.73 -14.44
N SER A 45 8.83 -21.13 -14.62
CA SER A 45 7.60 -21.55 -13.93
C SER A 45 7.22 -22.97 -14.34
N THR A 46 6.65 -23.73 -13.42
CA THR A 46 6.10 -25.07 -13.72
C THR A 46 4.95 -25.04 -14.73
N THR A 47 4.32 -23.87 -14.91
CA THR A 47 3.15 -23.66 -15.78
C THR A 47 3.46 -22.88 -17.07
N SER A 48 4.67 -22.30 -17.18
CA SER A 48 5.09 -21.53 -18.35
C SER A 48 6.60 -21.62 -18.54
N SER A 49 7.09 -21.43 -19.75
CA SER A 49 8.54 -21.33 -20.05
C SER A 49 9.16 -19.99 -19.60
N ARG A 50 8.44 -19.16 -18.83
CA ARG A 50 8.88 -17.84 -18.38
C ARG A 50 9.34 -17.88 -16.94
N VAL A 51 10.26 -16.96 -16.60
CA VAL A 51 10.69 -16.75 -15.22
C VAL A 51 9.63 -15.91 -14.50
N ASP A 52 8.91 -16.54 -13.58
CA ASP A 52 7.89 -15.88 -12.76
C ASP A 52 8.40 -15.49 -11.37
N ARG A 53 9.57 -16.01 -10.97
CA ARG A 53 10.18 -15.69 -9.68
C ARG A 53 11.70 -15.64 -9.80
N PHE A 54 12.30 -14.62 -9.20
CA PHE A 54 13.76 -14.51 -9.04
C PHE A 54 14.12 -13.92 -7.69
N ILE A 55 15.35 -14.12 -7.25
CA ILE A 55 15.88 -13.68 -5.97
C ILE A 55 17.18 -12.92 -6.20
N LEU A 56 17.26 -11.74 -5.58
CA LEU A 56 18.49 -10.93 -5.53
C LEU A 56 19.02 -10.93 -4.09
N SER A 57 20.31 -11.16 -3.92
CA SER A 57 20.98 -11.08 -2.64
C SER A 57 21.42 -9.64 -2.36
N VAL A 58 20.98 -9.08 -1.25
CA VAL A 58 21.21 -7.67 -0.89
C VAL A 58 22.53 -7.56 -0.14
N ALA A 59 23.56 -7.02 -0.79
CA ALA A 59 24.87 -6.84 -0.18
C ALA A 59 24.84 -5.77 0.94
N ASP A 60 24.24 -4.62 0.65
CA ASP A 60 24.06 -3.51 1.60
C ASP A 60 22.56 -3.20 1.77
N SER A 61 22.03 -3.55 2.93
CA SER A 61 20.62 -3.29 3.27
C SER A 61 20.32 -1.79 3.44
N SER A 62 21.32 -0.95 3.73
CA SER A 62 21.11 0.49 3.93
C SER A 62 20.55 1.16 2.69
N LEU A 63 21.08 0.83 1.51
CA LEU A 63 20.60 1.36 0.23
C LEU A 63 19.16 0.93 -0.09
N LEU A 64 18.82 -0.31 0.24
CA LEU A 64 17.46 -0.82 0.09
C LEU A 64 16.50 -0.12 1.06
N LEU A 65 16.89 0.06 2.32
CA LEU A 65 16.10 0.78 3.33
C LEU A 65 15.87 2.23 2.92
N HIS A 66 16.89 2.91 2.37
CA HIS A 66 16.72 4.24 1.78
C HIS A 66 15.70 4.28 0.65
N ALA A 67 15.72 3.28 -0.24
CA ALA A 67 14.74 3.18 -1.32
C ALA A 67 13.31 2.97 -0.80
N TYR A 68 13.14 2.08 0.19
CA TYR A 68 11.84 1.87 0.86
C TYR A 68 11.34 3.13 1.59
N ALA A 69 12.22 3.82 2.32
CA ALA A 69 11.88 5.06 3.03
C ALA A 69 11.45 6.17 2.06
N SER A 70 12.15 6.32 0.92
CA SER A 70 11.81 7.26 -0.13
C SER A 70 10.43 6.95 -0.73
N ASP A 71 10.19 5.70 -1.11
CA ASP A 71 8.90 5.28 -1.66
C ASP A 71 7.76 5.46 -0.65
N CYS A 72 7.96 5.05 0.61
CA CYS A 72 6.99 5.21 1.67
C CYS A 72 6.63 6.69 1.88
N SER A 73 7.61 7.58 1.94
CA SER A 73 7.38 9.01 2.13
C SER A 73 6.64 9.64 0.96
N ARG A 74 7.05 9.36 -0.29
CA ARG A 74 6.38 9.90 -1.49
C ARG A 74 4.94 9.40 -1.63
N LEU A 75 4.70 8.11 -1.39
CA LEU A 75 3.37 7.52 -1.46
C LEU A 75 2.47 8.02 -0.32
N GLY A 76 3.02 8.20 0.89
CA GLY A 76 2.31 8.82 2.00
C GLY A 76 1.90 10.26 1.70
N MET A 77 2.82 11.07 1.18
CA MET A 77 2.51 12.45 0.75
C MET A 77 1.43 12.49 -0.33
N ALA A 78 1.54 11.64 -1.37
CA ALA A 78 0.54 11.54 -2.42
C ALA A 78 -0.85 11.17 -1.87
N SER A 79 -0.90 10.26 -0.89
CA SER A 79 -2.15 9.90 -0.20
C SER A 79 -2.77 11.09 0.51
N PHE A 80 -2.01 11.79 1.36
CA PHE A 80 -2.53 12.87 2.19
C PHE A 80 -2.84 14.13 1.38
N GLU A 81 -2.05 14.46 0.36
CA GLU A 81 -2.36 15.53 -0.57
C GLU A 81 -3.67 15.27 -1.32
N THR A 82 -3.86 14.04 -1.81
CA THR A 82 -5.07 13.64 -2.52
C THR A 82 -6.29 13.77 -1.64
N ILE A 83 -6.26 13.24 -0.40
CA ILE A 83 -7.41 13.29 0.51
C ILE A 83 -7.67 14.70 1.02
N HIS A 84 -6.65 15.49 1.34
CA HIS A 84 -6.80 16.87 1.79
C HIS A 84 -7.44 17.75 0.71
N SER A 85 -7.14 17.50 -0.56
CA SER A 85 -7.71 18.26 -1.67
C SER A 85 -9.24 18.18 -1.74
N ILE A 86 -9.87 17.19 -1.09
CA ILE A 86 -11.33 17.07 -0.98
C ILE A 86 -11.93 18.19 -0.15
N ASN A 87 -11.24 18.69 0.88
CA ASN A 87 -11.70 19.77 1.72
C ASN A 87 -11.87 21.10 0.96
N ARG A 88 -11.20 21.25 -0.18
CA ARG A 88 -11.25 22.43 -1.05
C ARG A 88 -12.40 22.38 -2.06
N ILE A 89 -13.13 21.26 -2.16
CA ILE A 89 -14.32 21.16 -3.02
C ILE A 89 -15.45 21.96 -2.38
N ARG A 90 -15.57 23.21 -2.77
CA ARG A 90 -16.63 24.12 -2.35
C ARG A 90 -17.51 24.44 -3.55
N GLY A 91 -18.79 24.58 -3.32
CA GLY A 91 -19.75 24.91 -4.37
C GLY A 91 -20.60 23.74 -4.85
N LEU A 92 -21.62 24.02 -5.63
CA LEU A 92 -22.56 23.09 -6.22
C LEU A 92 -22.46 23.17 -7.76
N PRO A 93 -22.69 22.07 -8.48
CA PRO A 93 -22.97 20.73 -7.97
C PRO A 93 -21.72 20.04 -7.40
N ARG A 94 -21.85 19.34 -6.26
CA ARG A 94 -20.76 18.57 -5.68
C ARG A 94 -20.76 17.16 -6.30
N SER A 95 -19.76 16.85 -7.08
CA SER A 95 -19.63 15.53 -7.69
C SER A 95 -19.26 14.45 -6.65
N THR A 96 -20.20 13.56 -6.35
CA THR A 96 -19.99 12.41 -5.49
C THR A 96 -18.96 11.44 -6.11
N ALA A 97 -18.92 11.35 -7.44
CA ALA A 97 -17.97 10.52 -8.16
C ALA A 97 -16.53 10.96 -7.88
N TRP A 98 -16.23 12.26 -7.96
CA TRP A 98 -14.88 12.75 -7.65
C TRP A 98 -14.50 12.56 -6.18
N LEU A 99 -15.46 12.60 -5.26
CA LEU A 99 -15.22 12.22 -3.86
C LEU A 99 -14.77 10.77 -3.77
N LEU A 100 -15.51 9.83 -4.37
CA LEU A 100 -15.19 8.40 -4.37
C LEU A 100 -13.83 8.13 -5.05
N VAL A 101 -13.58 8.73 -6.21
CA VAL A 101 -12.33 8.55 -6.97
C VAL A 101 -11.12 9.05 -6.17
N LYS A 102 -11.21 10.21 -5.53
CA LYS A 102 -10.12 10.75 -4.70
C LYS A 102 -9.85 9.89 -3.47
N TYR A 103 -10.90 9.41 -2.78
CA TYR A 103 -10.74 8.47 -1.68
C TYR A 103 -10.06 7.17 -2.12
N TYR A 104 -10.45 6.67 -3.29
CA TYR A 104 -9.80 5.49 -3.87
C TYR A 104 -8.30 5.70 -4.06
N TYR A 105 -7.89 6.77 -4.77
CA TYR A 105 -6.47 7.00 -5.04
C TYR A 105 -5.68 7.32 -3.77
N ALA A 106 -6.26 8.05 -2.82
CA ALA A 106 -5.63 8.28 -1.52
C ALA A 106 -5.39 6.96 -0.79
N SER A 107 -6.38 6.05 -0.73
CA SER A 107 -6.23 4.73 -0.12
C SER A 107 -5.28 3.82 -0.90
N TYR A 108 -5.24 3.94 -2.22
CA TYR A 108 -4.31 3.21 -3.09
C TYR A 108 -2.85 3.57 -2.76
N PHE A 109 -2.53 4.86 -2.66
CA PHE A 109 -1.20 5.32 -2.25
C PHE A 109 -0.88 4.94 -0.80
N ALA A 110 -1.86 5.04 0.11
CA ALA A 110 -1.71 4.61 1.51
C ALA A 110 -1.38 3.12 1.61
N ALA A 111 -2.08 2.26 0.87
CA ALA A 111 -1.82 0.82 0.83
C ALA A 111 -0.40 0.51 0.34
N HIS A 112 0.06 1.20 -0.71
CA HIS A 112 1.45 1.10 -1.16
C HIS A 112 2.45 1.52 -0.06
N ALA A 113 2.18 2.61 0.69
CA ALA A 113 3.04 3.05 1.78
C ALA A 113 3.09 2.02 2.92
N ILE A 114 1.94 1.46 3.32
CA ILE A 114 1.85 0.40 4.33
C ILE A 114 2.67 -0.82 3.90
N LEU A 115 2.51 -1.28 2.66
CA LEU A 115 3.31 -2.39 2.14
C LEU A 115 4.81 -2.11 2.23
N ARG A 116 5.25 -0.89 1.89
CA ARG A 116 6.67 -0.48 2.02
C ARG A 116 7.15 -0.57 3.46
N MET A 117 6.35 -0.15 4.42
CA MET A 117 6.67 -0.29 5.84
C MET A 117 6.81 -1.74 6.28
N LEU A 118 6.09 -2.66 5.66
CA LEU A 118 6.18 -4.10 5.91
C LEU A 118 7.25 -4.82 5.07
N GLY A 119 8.05 -4.08 4.30
CA GLY A 119 9.11 -4.66 3.45
C GLY A 119 8.60 -5.32 2.17
N VAL A 120 7.38 -4.97 1.72
CA VAL A 120 6.75 -5.51 0.51
C VAL A 120 6.50 -4.39 -0.48
N SER A 121 6.55 -4.71 -1.77
CA SER A 121 6.19 -3.78 -2.84
C SER A 121 5.49 -4.46 -4.01
N CYS A 122 4.54 -3.76 -4.61
CA CYS A 122 4.10 -4.02 -5.98
C CYS A 122 4.88 -3.04 -6.87
N SER A 123 5.84 -3.55 -7.62
CA SER A 123 6.76 -2.75 -8.44
C SER A 123 6.63 -3.13 -9.90
N ASN A 124 6.59 -2.13 -10.77
CA ASN A 124 6.74 -2.37 -12.19
C ASN A 124 8.22 -2.35 -12.54
N ILE A 125 8.74 -3.47 -13.03
CA ILE A 125 10.10 -3.60 -13.55
C ILE A 125 10.01 -3.33 -15.05
N ASP A 126 10.54 -2.20 -15.48
CA ASP A 126 10.57 -1.81 -16.90
C ASP A 126 11.68 -2.52 -17.68
N GLY A 127 11.77 -2.22 -18.99
CA GLY A 127 12.77 -2.86 -19.86
C GLY A 127 14.22 -2.54 -19.45
N VAL A 128 14.48 -1.32 -18.95
CA VAL A 128 15.83 -0.91 -18.50
C VAL A 128 16.21 -1.65 -17.23
N GLN A 129 15.33 -1.68 -16.24
CA GLN A 129 15.54 -2.39 -14.99
C GLN A 129 15.71 -3.90 -15.21
N SER A 130 14.87 -4.49 -16.08
CA SER A 130 14.98 -5.89 -16.49
C SER A 130 16.34 -6.19 -17.13
N ALA A 131 16.82 -5.34 -18.04
CA ALA A 131 18.14 -5.51 -18.68
C ALA A 131 19.28 -5.46 -17.66
N VAL A 132 19.24 -4.50 -16.72
CA VAL A 132 20.23 -4.37 -15.64
C VAL A 132 20.23 -5.58 -14.71
N ILE A 133 19.05 -6.07 -14.32
CA ILE A 133 18.92 -7.28 -13.49
C ILE A 133 19.52 -8.50 -14.21
N ASN A 134 19.21 -8.68 -15.50
CA ASN A 134 19.73 -9.79 -16.30
C ASN A 134 21.25 -9.70 -16.45
N GLU A 135 21.82 -8.51 -16.65
CA GLU A 135 23.27 -8.32 -16.69
C GLU A 135 23.94 -8.81 -15.39
N VAL A 136 23.38 -8.47 -14.22
CA VAL A 136 23.89 -8.98 -12.95
C VAL A 136 23.78 -10.49 -12.86
N ILE A 137 22.64 -11.07 -13.25
CA ILE A 137 22.39 -12.52 -13.22
C ILE A 137 23.40 -13.26 -14.14
N ASP A 138 23.67 -12.71 -15.33
CA ASP A 138 24.65 -13.24 -16.29
C ASP A 138 26.07 -13.22 -15.72
N VAL A 139 26.49 -12.11 -15.08
CA VAL A 139 27.82 -11.99 -14.43
C VAL A 139 28.03 -13.07 -13.35
N TYR A 140 26.99 -13.43 -12.62
CA TYR A 140 27.04 -14.49 -11.60
C TYR A 140 26.82 -15.90 -12.17
N GLY A 141 26.59 -16.06 -13.47
CA GLY A 141 26.36 -17.36 -14.11
C GLY A 141 25.04 -18.02 -13.74
N MET A 142 24.05 -17.24 -13.30
CA MET A 142 22.78 -17.74 -12.76
C MET A 142 21.62 -17.74 -13.77
N ALA A 143 21.89 -17.39 -15.02
CA ALA A 143 20.84 -17.23 -16.06
C ALA A 143 20.19 -18.55 -16.49
N ASN A 144 20.91 -19.67 -16.53
CA ASN A 144 20.41 -20.98 -17.01
C ASN A 144 19.67 -20.92 -18.37
N GLY A 145 20.06 -20.01 -19.25
CA GLY A 145 19.38 -19.77 -20.53
C GLY A 145 18.07 -19.01 -20.44
N PHE A 146 17.70 -18.51 -19.24
CA PHE A 146 16.48 -17.73 -19.01
C PHE A 146 16.79 -16.26 -18.77
N LYS A 147 15.74 -15.42 -18.86
CA LYS A 147 15.82 -13.98 -18.58
C LYS A 147 14.64 -13.54 -17.71
N VAL A 148 14.89 -12.61 -16.78
CA VAL A 148 13.85 -11.90 -16.05
C VAL A 148 13.12 -10.98 -17.02
N PRO A 149 11.81 -11.14 -17.22
CA PRO A 149 11.05 -10.27 -18.12
C PRO A 149 10.69 -8.94 -17.43
N SER A 150 10.37 -7.93 -18.23
CA SER A 150 9.67 -6.75 -17.70
C SER A 150 8.24 -7.10 -17.27
N GLY A 151 7.68 -6.30 -16.38
CA GLY A 151 6.30 -6.48 -15.88
C GLY A 151 6.11 -6.07 -14.43
N THR A 152 4.95 -6.38 -13.88
CA THR A 152 4.61 -6.07 -12.49
C THR A 152 4.98 -7.25 -11.59
N PHE A 153 5.70 -6.95 -10.51
CA PHE A 153 6.18 -7.94 -9.55
C PHE A 153 5.76 -7.54 -8.13
N ARG A 154 5.37 -8.55 -7.36
CA ARG A 154 5.38 -8.46 -5.91
C ARG A 154 6.80 -8.74 -5.44
N CYS A 155 7.42 -7.75 -4.82
CA CYS A 155 8.76 -7.88 -4.26
C CYS A 155 8.67 -7.85 -2.74
N SER A 156 9.45 -8.70 -2.07
CA SER A 156 9.53 -8.74 -0.62
C SER A 156 10.97 -8.91 -0.17
N TYR A 157 11.37 -8.15 0.84
CA TYR A 157 12.70 -8.27 1.43
C TYR A 157 12.66 -9.10 2.70
N ASP A 158 13.50 -10.12 2.76
CA ASP A 158 13.81 -10.90 3.97
C ASP A 158 15.14 -10.41 4.56
N PRO A 159 15.11 -9.62 5.67
CA PRO A 159 16.32 -9.10 6.27
C PRO A 159 17.20 -10.16 6.94
N ARG A 160 16.65 -11.35 7.28
CA ARG A 160 17.42 -12.44 7.91
C ARG A 160 18.34 -13.11 6.89
N ASN A 161 17.78 -13.43 5.73
CA ASN A 161 18.52 -14.05 4.63
C ASN A 161 19.17 -13.05 3.70
N ARG A 162 18.86 -11.74 3.86
CA ARG A 162 19.24 -10.67 2.93
C ARG A 162 18.78 -10.93 1.50
N GLU A 163 17.62 -11.52 1.35
CA GLU A 163 17.03 -11.86 0.07
C GLU A 163 15.92 -10.90 -0.32
N PHE A 164 15.99 -10.41 -1.54
CA PHE A 164 14.95 -9.63 -2.18
C PHE A 164 14.25 -10.52 -3.23
N VAL A 165 13.10 -11.03 -2.85
CA VAL A 165 12.33 -12.01 -3.64
C VAL A 165 11.32 -11.28 -4.50
N CYS A 166 11.37 -11.47 -5.81
CA CYS A 166 10.45 -10.89 -6.78
C CYS A 166 9.61 -11.99 -7.43
N THR A 167 8.29 -11.90 -7.33
CA THR A 167 7.33 -12.82 -7.95
C THR A 167 6.45 -12.04 -8.92
N ARG A 168 6.40 -12.47 -10.18
CA ARG A 168 5.69 -11.80 -11.25
C ARG A 168 4.18 -11.93 -11.09
N GLN A 169 3.46 -10.88 -11.43
CA GLN A 169 2.03 -10.97 -11.66
C GLN A 169 1.76 -11.76 -12.94
N THR A 170 0.98 -12.81 -12.85
CA THR A 170 0.48 -13.51 -14.04
C THR A 170 -0.72 -12.76 -14.64
N SER A 171 -0.84 -12.76 -15.96
CA SER A 171 -1.84 -11.99 -16.72
C SER A 171 -3.30 -12.27 -16.34
N ASP A 172 -3.57 -13.43 -15.74
CA ASP A 172 -4.92 -13.88 -15.40
C ASP A 172 -5.53 -13.18 -14.18
N ARG A 173 -4.78 -12.31 -13.48
CA ARG A 173 -5.17 -11.68 -12.22
C ARG A 173 -5.54 -10.19 -12.31
N GLY A 174 -5.93 -9.70 -13.47
CA GLY A 174 -6.34 -8.31 -13.65
C GLY A 174 -5.18 -7.31 -13.75
N GLY A 175 -5.48 -6.00 -13.81
CA GLY A 175 -4.50 -4.93 -13.93
C GLY A 175 -3.74 -4.62 -12.63
N SER A 176 -2.81 -3.65 -12.69
CA SER A 176 -1.95 -3.25 -11.57
C SER A 176 -2.72 -2.86 -10.28
N HIS A 177 -3.91 -2.28 -10.42
CA HIS A 177 -4.76 -1.96 -9.28
C HIS A 177 -5.27 -3.21 -8.56
N GLN A 178 -5.77 -4.20 -9.32
CA GLN A 178 -6.21 -5.46 -8.74
C GLN A 178 -5.06 -6.18 -8.03
N PHE A 179 -3.88 -6.17 -8.65
CA PHE A 179 -2.68 -6.78 -8.09
C PHE A 179 -2.26 -6.15 -6.75
N LEU A 180 -2.30 -4.82 -6.65
CA LEU A 180 -2.04 -4.16 -5.37
C LEU A 180 -3.01 -4.63 -4.29
N TRP A 181 -4.32 -4.62 -4.57
CA TRP A 181 -5.32 -4.96 -3.55
C TRP A 181 -5.25 -6.43 -3.13
N THR A 182 -4.95 -7.33 -4.07
CA THR A 182 -4.68 -8.75 -3.74
C THR A 182 -3.46 -8.88 -2.82
N THR A 183 -2.35 -8.23 -3.18
CA THR A 183 -1.14 -8.24 -2.36
C THR A 183 -1.38 -7.62 -0.99
N PHE A 184 -2.10 -6.48 -0.93
CA PHE A 184 -2.41 -5.80 0.31
C PHE A 184 -3.29 -6.67 1.22
N HIS A 185 -4.33 -7.29 0.68
CA HIS A 185 -5.20 -8.21 1.40
C HIS A 185 -4.41 -9.40 1.98
N GLU A 186 -3.55 -10.04 1.16
CA GLU A 186 -2.70 -11.15 1.62
C GLU A 186 -1.77 -10.72 2.77
N GLU A 187 -1.13 -9.54 2.67
CA GLU A 187 -0.25 -9.05 3.73
C GLU A 187 -1.02 -8.69 5.01
N MET A 188 -2.23 -8.10 4.90
CA MET A 188 -3.07 -7.83 6.06
C MET A 188 -3.52 -9.12 6.75
N ARG A 189 -3.91 -10.16 6.01
CA ARG A 189 -4.22 -11.49 6.58
C ARG A 189 -3.02 -12.08 7.32
N ARG A 190 -1.81 -12.03 6.71
CA ARG A 190 -0.58 -12.49 7.38
C ARG A 190 -0.27 -11.68 8.63
N LEU A 191 -0.48 -10.37 8.58
CA LEU A 191 -0.26 -9.48 9.72
C LEU A 191 -1.21 -9.82 10.87
N SER A 192 -2.50 -10.01 10.62
CA SER A 192 -3.49 -10.43 11.61
C SER A 192 -3.08 -11.73 12.30
N THR A 193 -2.69 -12.76 11.54
CA THR A 193 -2.19 -14.03 12.09
C THR A 193 -0.94 -13.85 12.96
N LYS A 194 0.02 -13.03 12.51
CA LYS A 194 1.25 -12.75 13.27
C LYS A 194 0.96 -12.02 14.58
N ILE A 195 0.02 -11.07 14.59
CA ILE A 195 -0.38 -10.35 15.81
C ILE A 195 -0.92 -11.32 16.85
N LEU A 196 -1.77 -12.27 16.46
CA LEU A 196 -2.31 -13.28 17.38
C LEU A 196 -1.24 -14.23 17.93
N SER A 197 -0.14 -14.42 17.21
CA SER A 197 0.98 -15.28 17.64
C SER A 197 1.99 -14.58 18.58
N MET A 198 1.86 -13.26 18.80
CA MET A 198 2.76 -12.53 19.71
C MET A 198 2.50 -12.93 21.16
N SER A 199 3.57 -12.96 21.96
CA SER A 199 3.46 -12.95 23.42
C SER A 199 3.09 -11.56 23.92
N GLY A 200 2.12 -11.41 24.82
CA GLY A 200 1.75 -10.12 25.42
C GLY A 200 0.27 -9.97 25.81
N VAL A 201 -0.24 -8.75 25.76
CA VAL A 201 -1.61 -8.40 26.21
C VAL A 201 -2.63 -8.90 25.16
N ARG A 202 -3.17 -10.08 25.38
CA ARG A 202 -4.06 -10.78 24.44
C ARG A 202 -5.27 -9.95 24.00
N LYS A 203 -5.86 -9.13 24.87
CA LYS A 203 -7.03 -8.30 24.57
C LYS A 203 -6.74 -7.30 23.46
N ASP A 204 -5.64 -6.55 23.57
CA ASP A 204 -5.26 -5.53 22.58
C ASP A 204 -4.89 -6.17 21.25
N GLN A 205 -4.21 -7.32 21.27
CA GLN A 205 -3.88 -8.10 20.08
C GLN A 205 -5.13 -8.61 19.39
N GLN A 206 -6.11 -9.12 20.15
CA GLN A 206 -7.38 -9.60 19.62
C GLN A 206 -8.19 -8.45 19.00
N GLU A 207 -8.25 -7.28 19.64
CA GLU A 207 -8.95 -6.11 19.11
C GLU A 207 -8.35 -5.65 17.78
N VAL A 208 -7.02 -5.51 17.73
CA VAL A 208 -6.31 -5.09 16.51
C VAL A 208 -6.43 -6.14 15.41
N SER A 209 -6.25 -7.43 15.73
CA SER A 209 -6.39 -8.51 14.76
C SER A 209 -7.81 -8.58 14.19
N ALA A 210 -8.84 -8.52 15.04
CA ALA A 210 -10.23 -8.53 14.62
C ALA A 210 -10.55 -7.34 13.69
N LYS A 211 -9.95 -6.16 13.96
CA LYS A 211 -10.14 -4.99 13.10
C LYS A 211 -9.47 -5.14 11.73
N ILE A 212 -8.31 -5.78 11.67
CA ILE A 212 -7.63 -6.11 10.41
C ILE A 212 -8.41 -7.17 9.64
N ASP A 213 -8.96 -8.18 10.33
CA ASP A 213 -9.79 -9.21 9.70
C ASP A 213 -11.09 -8.62 9.15
N GLU A 214 -11.73 -7.69 9.88
CA GLU A 214 -12.87 -6.92 9.38
C GLU A 214 -12.54 -6.18 8.07
N LEU A 215 -11.36 -5.52 8.01
CA LEU A 215 -10.88 -4.89 6.78
C LEU A 215 -10.75 -5.92 5.64
N CYS A 216 -10.11 -7.05 5.92
CA CYS A 216 -9.91 -8.11 4.92
C CYS A 216 -11.23 -8.65 4.37
N ASP A 217 -12.23 -8.84 5.23
CA ASP A 217 -13.55 -9.32 4.84
C ASP A 217 -14.30 -8.29 3.97
N VAL A 218 -14.16 -7.00 4.30
CA VAL A 218 -14.70 -5.93 3.46
C VAL A 218 -14.02 -5.88 2.10
N LEU A 219 -12.71 -6.03 2.03
CA LEU A 219 -11.97 -6.07 0.76
C LEU A 219 -12.41 -7.23 -0.15
N CYS A 220 -12.91 -8.32 0.44
CA CYS A 220 -13.45 -9.49 -0.29
C CYS A 220 -14.93 -9.37 -0.65
N SER A 221 -15.58 -8.24 -0.44
CA SER A 221 -17.02 -8.06 -0.66
C SER A 221 -17.41 -8.21 -2.13
N ASN A 222 -18.70 -8.48 -2.35
CA ASN A 222 -19.37 -8.46 -3.66
C ASN A 222 -18.65 -9.31 -4.74
N GLY A 223 -18.26 -10.54 -4.38
CA GLY A 223 -17.64 -11.48 -5.33
C GLY A 223 -16.17 -11.22 -5.65
N ASN A 224 -15.44 -10.52 -4.78
CA ASN A 224 -14.00 -10.26 -4.94
C ASN A 224 -13.15 -11.06 -3.94
N PRO A 225 -13.04 -12.39 -4.06
CA PRO A 225 -12.41 -13.25 -3.04
C PRO A 225 -10.93 -12.93 -2.76
N SER A 226 -10.28 -12.23 -3.69
CA SER A 226 -8.86 -11.84 -3.60
C SER A 226 -8.64 -10.40 -3.11
N GLY A 227 -9.62 -9.77 -2.46
CA GLY A 227 -9.46 -8.42 -1.90
C GLY A 227 -9.68 -7.26 -2.88
N GLY A 228 -10.13 -7.52 -4.10
CA GLY A 228 -10.23 -6.54 -5.19
C GLY A 228 -11.45 -5.60 -5.15
N TRP A 229 -12.27 -5.62 -4.11
CA TRP A 229 -13.53 -4.88 -4.06
C TRP A 229 -13.37 -3.37 -4.30
N LEU A 230 -12.37 -2.73 -3.70
CA LEU A 230 -12.14 -1.29 -3.93
C LEU A 230 -11.86 -0.97 -5.39
N SER A 231 -11.07 -1.81 -6.07
CA SER A 231 -10.82 -1.66 -7.52
C SER A 231 -12.10 -1.85 -8.34
N SER A 232 -12.94 -2.81 -7.96
CA SER A 232 -14.23 -3.07 -8.60
C SER A 232 -15.17 -1.87 -8.47
N VAL A 233 -15.31 -1.29 -7.27
CA VAL A 233 -16.14 -0.08 -7.04
C VAL A 233 -15.61 1.11 -7.86
N ARG A 234 -14.29 1.33 -7.86
CA ARG A 234 -13.68 2.40 -8.66
C ARG A 234 -13.97 2.23 -10.15
N ASN A 235 -13.92 1.01 -10.66
CA ASN A 235 -14.23 0.72 -12.07
C ASN A 235 -15.69 1.00 -12.39
N LYS A 236 -16.62 0.64 -11.49
CA LYS A 236 -18.05 0.97 -11.61
C LYS A 236 -18.27 2.49 -11.67
N VAL A 237 -17.62 3.25 -10.79
CA VAL A 237 -17.72 4.72 -10.80
C VAL A 237 -17.14 5.32 -12.08
N ASN A 238 -15.91 4.91 -12.48
CA ASN A 238 -15.20 5.60 -13.56
C ASN A 238 -15.66 5.20 -14.96
N TYR A 239 -15.97 3.91 -15.17
CA TYR A 239 -16.18 3.38 -16.51
C TYR A 239 -17.62 2.96 -16.79
N GLN A 240 -18.39 2.61 -15.74
CA GLN A 240 -19.77 2.17 -15.88
C GLN A 240 -20.76 3.27 -15.47
N GLN A 241 -20.28 4.38 -14.90
CA GLN A 241 -21.09 5.48 -14.36
C GLN A 241 -22.19 4.99 -13.38
N ASP A 242 -21.91 3.88 -12.71
CA ASP A 242 -22.80 3.24 -11.77
C ASP A 242 -22.83 3.98 -10.41
N LEU A 243 -23.68 3.49 -9.50
CA LEU A 243 -23.91 4.05 -8.16
C LEU A 243 -24.55 5.45 -8.14
N GLY A 244 -25.04 5.95 -9.28
CA GLY A 244 -25.65 7.28 -9.38
C GLY A 244 -24.73 8.44 -8.94
N ALA A 245 -23.41 8.22 -8.98
CA ALA A 245 -22.41 9.15 -8.46
C ALA A 245 -22.15 10.34 -9.38
N TRP A 246 -22.43 10.19 -10.68
CA TRP A 246 -22.34 11.25 -11.70
C TRP A 246 -23.68 11.94 -11.92
N PHE A 247 -23.65 13.18 -12.45
CA PHE A 247 -24.89 13.84 -12.88
C PHE A 247 -25.58 13.00 -13.97
N PRO A 248 -26.93 12.82 -13.90
CA PRO A 248 -27.93 13.47 -13.06
C PRO A 248 -28.12 12.87 -11.64
N TYR A 249 -27.18 12.16 -11.08
CA TYR A 249 -27.18 11.62 -9.70
C TYR A 249 -28.39 10.70 -9.38
N THR A 250 -28.72 9.81 -10.29
CA THR A 250 -29.87 8.89 -10.21
C THR A 250 -29.69 7.85 -9.12
N GLY A 251 -29.64 8.05 -7.93
CA GLY A 251 -29.46 7.10 -6.82
C GLY A 251 -28.78 7.70 -5.61
N VAL A 252 -28.28 8.94 -5.73
CA VAL A 252 -27.72 9.69 -4.62
C VAL A 252 -28.57 10.92 -4.38
N THR A 253 -29.42 10.90 -3.34
CA THR A 253 -30.16 12.10 -2.93
C THR A 253 -29.21 13.16 -2.38
N LYS A 254 -29.61 14.43 -2.36
CA LYS A 254 -28.82 15.52 -1.76
C LYS A 254 -28.41 15.20 -0.32
N SER A 255 -29.33 14.68 0.49
CA SER A 255 -29.05 14.26 1.87
C SER A 255 -27.99 13.15 1.95
N THR A 256 -28.02 12.19 1.01
CA THR A 256 -27.00 11.13 0.94
C THR A 256 -25.65 11.70 0.53
N ALA A 257 -25.62 12.61 -0.45
CA ALA A 257 -24.38 13.27 -0.87
C ALA A 257 -23.75 14.08 0.26
N ASP A 258 -24.53 14.84 1.00
CA ASP A 258 -24.03 15.62 2.15
C ASP A 258 -23.44 14.71 3.22
N LYS A 259 -24.11 13.61 3.58
CA LYS A 259 -23.58 12.59 4.51
C LYS A 259 -22.27 12.00 4.03
N LEU A 260 -22.14 11.72 2.73
CA LEU A 260 -20.89 11.20 2.16
C LEU A 260 -19.76 12.25 2.25
N PHE A 261 -20.06 13.53 2.01
CA PHE A 261 -19.08 14.60 2.18
C PHE A 261 -18.70 14.83 3.65
N ASP A 262 -19.58 14.57 4.61
CA ASP A 262 -19.28 14.64 6.05
C ASP A 262 -18.24 13.59 6.48
N THR A 263 -18.05 12.52 5.72
CA THR A 263 -17.00 11.52 5.98
C THR A 263 -15.59 12.00 5.64
N ARG A 264 -15.44 13.19 5.02
CA ARG A 264 -14.15 13.71 4.52
C ARG A 264 -13.03 13.85 5.57
N THR A 265 -13.38 13.89 6.85
CA THR A 265 -12.42 14.00 7.97
C THR A 265 -12.17 12.66 8.68
N LEU A 266 -12.81 11.55 8.27
CA LEU A 266 -12.68 10.26 8.93
C LEU A 266 -11.24 9.75 8.95
N TRP A 267 -10.48 9.98 7.90
CA TRP A 267 -9.08 9.55 7.78
C TRP A 267 -8.15 10.16 8.86
N ASN A 268 -8.58 11.27 9.50
CA ASN A 268 -7.84 11.92 10.59
C ASN A 268 -8.13 11.32 11.96
N LYS A 269 -9.16 10.47 12.08
CA LYS A 269 -9.51 9.77 13.32
C LYS A 269 -8.58 8.58 13.54
N ASP A 270 -8.60 8.02 14.76
CA ASP A 270 -7.98 6.74 15.03
C ASP A 270 -8.66 5.64 14.19
N ALA A 271 -7.85 4.83 13.49
CA ALA A 271 -8.34 3.80 12.60
C ALA A 271 -9.24 2.76 13.32
N LEU A 272 -8.96 2.42 14.58
CA LEU A 272 -9.82 1.51 15.36
C LEU A 272 -11.25 2.04 15.52
N LYS A 273 -11.44 3.37 15.49
CA LYS A 273 -12.74 4.03 15.64
C LYS A 273 -13.48 4.21 14.32
N ILE A 274 -12.88 3.88 13.18
CA ILE A 274 -13.52 4.01 11.88
C ILE A 274 -14.37 2.75 11.62
N PRO A 275 -15.70 2.90 11.42
CA PRO A 275 -16.55 1.75 11.12
C PRO A 275 -16.28 1.25 9.70
N LEU A 276 -16.04 -0.06 9.55
CA LEU A 276 -15.81 -0.72 8.26
C LEU A 276 -17.09 -1.39 7.73
N THR A 277 -17.89 -1.94 8.64
CA THR A 277 -19.13 -2.65 8.30
C THR A 277 -20.32 -1.91 8.87
N SER A 278 -21.04 -1.16 8.04
CA SER A 278 -22.39 -0.72 8.38
C SER A 278 -23.38 -1.49 7.49
N LYS A 279 -24.13 -2.41 8.09
CA LYS A 279 -25.18 -3.15 7.39
C LYS A 279 -26.29 -2.22 6.84
N SER A 280 -26.38 -1.01 7.34
CA SER A 280 -27.36 0.01 6.95
C SER A 280 -26.84 1.03 5.94
N SER A 281 -25.54 1.05 5.68
CA SER A 281 -24.92 2.00 4.75
C SER A 281 -24.78 1.35 3.38
N GLY A 282 -25.28 1.99 2.34
CA GLY A 282 -25.06 1.56 0.96
C GLY A 282 -23.56 1.46 0.61
N ASP A 283 -23.23 0.80 -0.50
CA ASP A 283 -21.85 0.59 -0.98
C ASP A 283 -20.97 1.84 -0.99
N PRO A 284 -21.43 3.08 -1.36
CA PRO A 284 -20.60 4.27 -1.32
C PRO A 284 -20.08 4.65 0.07
N ALA A 285 -20.92 4.58 1.11
CA ALA A 285 -20.50 4.93 2.47
C ALA A 285 -19.52 3.91 3.05
N ARG A 286 -19.76 2.62 2.80
CA ARG A 286 -18.86 1.53 3.17
C ARG A 286 -17.52 1.66 2.45
N PHE A 287 -17.53 2.01 1.18
CA PHE A 287 -16.32 2.27 0.39
C PHE A 287 -15.49 3.41 0.98
N LEU A 288 -16.12 4.57 1.29
CA LEU A 288 -15.45 5.70 1.90
C LEU A 288 -14.87 5.36 3.28
N GLY A 289 -15.62 4.64 4.11
CA GLY A 289 -15.15 4.18 5.43
C GLY A 289 -13.92 3.27 5.31
N THR A 290 -13.93 2.34 4.37
CA THR A 290 -12.79 1.43 4.12
C THR A 290 -11.56 2.19 3.62
N CYS A 291 -11.74 3.11 2.67
CA CYS A 291 -10.65 3.96 2.19
C CYS A 291 -10.10 4.83 3.32
N ALA A 292 -10.98 5.47 4.12
CA ALA A 292 -10.58 6.29 5.27
C ALA A 292 -9.80 5.49 6.32
N PHE A 293 -10.19 4.24 6.57
CA PHE A 293 -9.45 3.34 7.46
C PHE A 293 -8.03 3.11 6.98
N ILE A 294 -7.84 2.75 5.71
CA ILE A 294 -6.52 2.48 5.14
C ILE A 294 -5.62 3.73 5.18
N ILE A 295 -6.18 4.92 4.87
CA ILE A 295 -5.45 6.18 4.94
C ILE A 295 -5.07 6.51 6.39
N SER A 296 -6.00 6.34 7.34
CA SER A 296 -5.74 6.54 8.76
C SER A 296 -4.69 5.58 9.29
N LEU A 297 -4.75 4.30 8.91
CA LEU A 297 -3.75 3.30 9.28
C LEU A 297 -2.36 3.72 8.80
N ALA A 298 -2.21 4.12 7.54
CA ALA A 298 -0.93 4.61 7.01
C ALA A 298 -0.43 5.83 7.79
N ARG A 299 -1.30 6.80 8.09
CA ARG A 299 -0.97 7.98 8.87
C ARG A 299 -0.45 7.62 10.26
N LEU A 300 -1.17 6.77 10.97
CA LEU A 300 -0.80 6.35 12.33
C LEU A 300 0.53 5.58 12.35
N MET A 301 0.76 4.69 11.38
CA MET A 301 2.03 3.96 11.24
C MET A 301 3.20 4.90 10.92
N ILE A 302 3.03 5.86 10.01
CA ILE A 302 4.07 6.83 9.64
C ILE A 302 4.41 7.74 10.83
N LEU A 303 3.42 8.24 11.56
CA LEU A 303 3.63 9.06 12.75
C LEU A 303 4.39 8.29 13.83
N ASP A 304 3.95 7.07 14.15
CA ASP A 304 4.62 6.24 15.16
C ASP A 304 6.06 5.87 14.75
N MET A 305 6.31 5.61 13.46
CA MET A 305 7.65 5.37 12.94
C MET A 305 8.54 6.61 13.07
N SER A 306 8.01 7.78 12.78
CA SER A 306 8.73 9.05 12.83
C SER A 306 9.12 9.45 14.25
N GLU A 307 8.26 9.19 15.24
CA GLU A 307 8.54 9.43 16.67
C GLU A 307 9.73 8.61 17.18
N ARG A 308 10.07 7.48 16.53
CA ARG A 308 11.21 6.63 16.92
C ARG A 308 12.56 7.19 16.53
N HIS A 309 12.61 8.08 15.56
CA HIS A 309 13.82 8.75 15.14
C HIS A 309 13.51 10.20 14.73
N PRO A 310 13.34 11.11 15.71
CA PRO A 310 12.92 12.51 15.45
C PRO A 310 13.85 13.28 14.52
N GLU A 311 15.12 12.91 14.48
CA GLU A 311 16.11 13.52 13.59
C GLU A 311 16.06 13.01 12.15
N ASN A 312 15.20 12.04 11.87
CA ASN A 312 15.02 11.48 10.54
C ASN A 312 14.52 12.54 9.55
N LYS A 313 15.38 12.96 8.65
CA LYS A 313 15.06 14.01 7.66
C LYS A 313 14.07 13.53 6.61
N SER A 314 14.01 12.22 6.33
CA SER A 314 13.14 11.66 5.29
C SER A 314 11.66 11.76 5.63
N PHE A 315 11.29 11.59 6.88
CA PHE A 315 9.89 11.66 7.31
C PHE A 315 9.53 13.00 7.96
N HIS A 316 10.41 13.54 8.84
CA HIS A 316 10.14 14.77 9.58
C HIS A 316 10.35 16.03 8.73
N LYS A 317 11.59 16.28 8.29
CA LYS A 317 11.93 17.59 7.72
C LYS A 317 11.50 17.76 6.26
N TYR A 318 11.56 16.70 5.49
CA TYR A 318 11.36 16.74 4.03
C TYR A 318 10.34 15.72 3.52
N GLY A 319 9.63 15.06 4.41
CA GLY A 319 8.75 13.97 4.05
C GLY A 319 7.33 14.14 4.59
N THR A 320 6.71 13.03 4.80
CA THR A 320 5.28 12.92 5.06
C THR A 320 4.83 13.65 6.32
N VAL A 321 5.64 13.66 7.40
CA VAL A 321 5.27 14.34 8.65
C VAL A 321 5.33 15.86 8.49
N ALA A 322 6.35 16.37 7.78
CA ALA A 322 6.40 17.81 7.45
C ALA A 322 5.15 18.24 6.67
N PHE A 323 4.73 17.40 5.73
CA PHE A 323 3.51 17.67 4.95
C PHE A 323 2.25 17.62 5.82
N LEU A 324 2.09 16.61 6.70
CA LEU A 324 0.96 16.53 7.62
C LEU A 324 0.86 17.78 8.52
N ASN A 325 1.99 18.25 9.06
CA ASN A 325 2.02 19.48 9.88
C ASN A 325 1.55 20.73 9.12
N LEU A 326 1.76 20.77 7.79
CA LEU A 326 1.23 21.86 6.94
C LEU A 326 -0.28 21.76 6.72
N LEU A 327 -0.88 20.58 6.90
CA LEU A 327 -2.32 20.37 6.73
C LEU A 327 -3.12 20.71 7.99
N ASP A 328 -2.46 20.68 9.16
CA ASP A 328 -3.09 20.96 10.46
C ASP A 328 -3.17 22.49 10.76
N HIS A 329 -2.58 23.32 9.90
CA HIS A 329 -2.64 24.77 9.89
C HIS A 329 -3.48 25.32 8.71
#